data_d511798927fcdffb801fbea7d84e49d2
#
_entry.id   d511798927fcdffb801fbea7d84e49d2
#
_cell.length_a   1.000
_cell.length_b   1.000
_cell.length_c   1.000
_cell.angle_alpha   90.00
_cell.angle_beta   90.00
_cell.angle_gamma   90.00
#
_symmetry.space_group_name_H-M   'P 1'
#
loop_
_entity.id
_entity.type
_entity.pdbx_description
1 polymer ?
#
loop_
_entity_poly.entity_id
_entity_poly.type
_entity_poly.pdbx_seq_one_letter_code
_entity_poly.pdbx_strand_id
1 'polypeptide(L)'
;YRRDVRRVHRRRHEDGQAIVINHPALKKHFRHMMKHQGGLLAKGWLLGVQFSALMADGLYFQLGQKAVKQAMRIRIALLEKGIPLHVDSPTNQLFPIFSDEQVEALEEDFALEFQERVDESHVALRVCTSWATPERNVTAFIEKINKL
;
A
#
# COMPACT_ATOMS: atom_id res chain seq x y z
N TYR A 1 -0.67 -16.35 -16.60
CA TYR A 1 -0.30 -17.08 -15.38
C TYR A 1 -0.24 -16.20 -14.11
N ARG A 2 -0.15 -14.87 -14.20
CA ARG A 2 -0.09 -13.97 -13.04
C ARG A 2 -1.46 -13.55 -12.47
N ARG A 3 -2.56 -13.82 -13.16
CA ARG A 3 -3.90 -13.32 -12.78
C ARG A 3 -4.61 -14.14 -11.71
N ASP A 4 -4.17 -15.37 -11.46
CA ASP A 4 -4.88 -16.32 -10.58
C ASP A 4 -4.34 -16.41 -9.15
N VAL A 5 -3.27 -15.65 -8.82
CA VAL A 5 -2.68 -15.62 -7.48
C VAL A 5 -2.87 -14.24 -6.89
N ARG A 6 -3.71 -14.12 -5.88
CA ARG A 6 -3.87 -12.87 -5.13
C ARG A 6 -3.06 -12.95 -3.85
N ARG A 7 -2.16 -11.99 -3.67
CA ARG A 7 -1.44 -11.78 -2.41
C ARG A 7 -2.25 -10.85 -1.53
N VAL A 8 -2.49 -11.23 -0.28
CA VAL A 8 -2.93 -10.30 0.76
C VAL A 8 -1.68 -9.63 1.31
N HIS A 9 -1.50 -8.36 0.99
CA HIS A 9 -0.28 -7.63 1.32
C HIS A 9 -0.13 -7.31 2.80
N ARG A 10 1.14 -7.35 3.22
CA ARG A 10 1.76 -7.01 4.50
C ARG A 10 1.11 -5.85 5.25
N ARG A 11 0.85 -6.07 6.53
CA ARG A 11 0.96 -5.03 7.57
C ARG A 11 2.30 -5.18 8.28
N ARG A 12 2.90 -4.07 8.69
CA ARG A 12 4.25 -3.97 9.28
C ARG A 12 4.50 -4.78 10.57
N HIS A 13 3.57 -5.59 11.03
CA HIS A 13 3.69 -6.43 12.23
C HIS A 13 3.29 -7.90 12.01
N GLU A 14 3.01 -8.28 10.77
CA GLU A 14 2.63 -9.65 10.44
C GLU A 14 3.73 -10.26 9.57
N ASP A 15 4.46 -11.22 10.12
CA ASP A 15 5.52 -11.96 9.39
C ASP A 15 4.95 -13.02 8.45
N GLY A 16 3.67 -12.93 8.11
CA GLY A 16 2.96 -13.89 7.28
C GLY A 16 2.27 -13.28 6.08
N GLN A 17 2.05 -14.10 5.06
CA GLN A 17 1.25 -13.77 3.88
C GLN A 17 0.19 -14.83 3.64
N ALA A 18 -1.04 -14.40 3.32
CA ALA A 18 -2.07 -15.29 2.81
C ALA A 18 -1.98 -15.35 1.28
N ILE A 19 -1.95 -16.55 0.73
CA ILE A 19 -1.94 -16.80 -0.70
C ILE A 19 -3.23 -17.50 -1.08
N VAL A 20 -4.04 -16.85 -1.90
CA VAL A 20 -5.27 -17.43 -2.46
C VAL A 20 -4.96 -17.98 -3.85
N ILE A 21 -5.16 -19.28 -4.04
CA ILE A 21 -4.93 -19.96 -5.31
C ILE A 21 -6.27 -20.39 -5.89
N ASN A 22 -6.70 -19.75 -6.96
CA ASN A 22 -7.97 -20.05 -7.62
C ASN A 22 -7.83 -21.19 -8.65
N HIS A 23 -6.69 -21.28 -9.32
CA HIS A 23 -6.46 -22.26 -10.38
C HIS A 23 -6.05 -23.63 -9.82
N PRO A 24 -6.80 -24.74 -10.11
CA PRO A 24 -6.50 -26.06 -9.52
C PRO A 24 -5.10 -26.60 -9.80
N ALA A 25 -4.55 -26.38 -10.98
CA ALA A 25 -3.22 -26.84 -11.35
C ALA A 25 -2.10 -26.23 -10.48
N LEU A 26 -2.31 -25.00 -9.96
CA LEU A 26 -1.36 -24.32 -9.08
C LEU A 26 -1.42 -24.82 -7.63
N LYS A 27 -2.48 -25.56 -7.26
CA LYS A 27 -2.63 -26.14 -5.91
C LYS A 27 -1.78 -27.40 -5.74
N LYS A 28 -1.52 -28.11 -6.86
CA LYS A 28 -0.78 -29.37 -6.83
C LYS A 28 0.63 -29.13 -6.28
N HIS A 29 1.00 -29.87 -5.24
CA HIS A 29 2.30 -29.78 -4.55
C HIS A 29 2.66 -28.39 -3.96
N PHE A 30 1.76 -27.40 -3.98
CA PHE A 30 2.04 -26.05 -3.46
C PHE A 30 2.55 -26.07 -2.01
N ARG A 31 1.96 -26.88 -1.14
CA ARG A 31 2.39 -27.02 0.26
C ARG A 31 3.80 -27.60 0.38
N HIS A 32 4.19 -28.54 -0.47
CA HIS A 32 5.57 -29.04 -0.53
C HIS A 32 6.54 -27.97 -0.98
N MET A 33 6.19 -27.24 -2.03
CA MET A 33 7.01 -26.12 -2.51
C MET A 33 7.18 -25.04 -1.44
N MET A 34 6.11 -24.69 -0.75
CA MET A 34 6.14 -23.72 0.36
C MET A 34 7.08 -24.19 1.48
N LYS A 35 7.06 -25.48 1.83
CA LYS A 35 7.96 -26.07 2.82
C LYS A 35 9.42 -26.04 2.36
N HIS A 36 9.68 -26.41 1.10
CA HIS A 36 11.02 -26.37 0.51
C HIS A 36 11.63 -24.95 0.51
N GLN A 37 10.81 -23.92 0.32
CA GLN A 37 11.23 -22.53 0.32
C GLN A 37 11.25 -21.88 1.72
N GLY A 38 11.12 -22.68 2.79
CA GLY A 38 11.11 -22.16 4.15
C GLY A 38 9.85 -21.36 4.54
N GLY A 39 8.83 -21.37 3.68
CA GLY A 39 7.58 -20.62 3.91
C GLY A 39 6.60 -21.30 4.87
N LEU A 40 6.93 -22.44 5.44
CA LEU A 40 6.07 -23.14 6.39
C LEU A 40 6.65 -23.04 7.80
N LEU A 41 6.05 -22.16 8.60
CA LEU A 41 6.43 -21.99 10.00
C LEU A 41 5.86 -23.13 10.86
N ALA A 42 6.69 -23.70 11.77
CA ALA A 42 6.26 -24.77 12.67
C ALA A 42 5.07 -24.36 13.56
N LYS A 43 5.06 -23.09 14.03
CA LYS A 43 3.97 -22.48 14.81
C LYS A 43 3.09 -21.57 13.96
N GLY A 44 2.79 -21.96 12.73
CA GLY A 44 2.00 -21.18 11.77
C GLY A 44 0.58 -20.84 12.22
N TRP A 45 0.07 -21.50 13.25
CA TRP A 45 -1.21 -21.18 13.87
C TRP A 45 -1.23 -19.74 14.43
N LEU A 46 -0.09 -19.19 14.87
CA LEU A 46 0.02 -17.79 15.31
C LEU A 46 -0.38 -16.82 14.19
N LEU A 47 0.05 -17.09 12.97
CA LEU A 47 -0.35 -16.31 11.79
C LEU A 47 -1.83 -16.55 11.46
N GLY A 48 -2.29 -17.80 11.56
CA GLY A 48 -3.67 -18.18 11.32
C GLY A 48 -4.64 -17.45 12.26
N VAL A 49 -4.31 -17.32 13.54
CA VAL A 49 -5.12 -16.57 14.53
C VAL A 49 -5.20 -15.08 14.15
N GLN A 50 -4.10 -14.46 13.73
CA GLN A 50 -4.09 -13.06 13.29
C GLN A 50 -5.01 -12.87 12.08
N PHE A 51 -4.90 -13.74 11.06
CA PHE A 51 -5.79 -13.70 9.90
C PHE A 51 -7.26 -13.96 10.28
N SER A 52 -7.54 -14.91 11.18
CA SER A 52 -8.88 -15.19 11.66
C SER A 52 -9.50 -13.97 12.34
N ALA A 53 -8.77 -13.31 13.23
CA ALA A 53 -9.21 -12.09 13.91
C ALA A 53 -9.42 -10.94 12.91
N LEU A 54 -8.52 -10.79 11.95
CA LEU A 54 -8.59 -9.73 10.94
C LEU A 54 -9.79 -9.91 9.98
N MET A 55 -10.16 -11.16 9.68
CA MET A 55 -11.30 -11.47 8.79
C MET A 55 -12.64 -11.55 9.53
N ALA A 56 -12.62 -11.61 10.88
CA ALA A 56 -13.85 -11.61 11.67
C ALA A 56 -14.62 -10.31 11.46
N ASP A 57 -15.95 -10.43 11.38
CA ASP A 57 -16.91 -9.31 11.30
C ASP A 57 -16.59 -8.26 10.21
N GLY A 58 -15.85 -8.66 9.18
CA GLY A 58 -15.48 -7.77 8.08
C GLY A 58 -14.43 -6.69 8.44
N LEU A 59 -13.73 -6.84 9.56
CA LEU A 59 -12.74 -5.86 10.05
C LEU A 59 -11.68 -5.52 8.98
N TYR A 60 -11.17 -6.52 8.26
CA TYR A 60 -10.20 -6.30 7.18
C TYR A 60 -10.69 -5.30 6.13
N PHE A 61 -11.94 -5.46 5.71
CA PHE A 61 -12.53 -4.58 4.70
C PHE A 61 -12.76 -3.17 5.22
N GLN A 62 -13.21 -3.02 6.47
CA GLN A 62 -13.39 -1.71 7.11
C GLN A 62 -12.06 -0.94 7.21
N LEU A 63 -11.01 -1.62 7.64
CA LEU A 63 -9.67 -1.05 7.77
C LEU A 63 -9.08 -0.68 6.40
N GLY A 64 -9.25 -1.55 5.39
CA GLY A 64 -8.84 -1.29 4.02
C GLY A 64 -9.60 -0.12 3.39
N GLN A 65 -10.91 -0.06 3.59
CA GLN A 65 -11.76 1.02 3.09
C GLN A 65 -11.34 2.38 3.65
N LYS A 66 -11.03 2.46 4.96
CA LYS A 66 -10.53 3.70 5.57
C LYS A 66 -9.23 4.16 4.90
N ALA A 67 -8.27 3.24 4.73
CA ALA A 67 -6.99 3.55 4.10
C ALA A 67 -7.18 4.05 2.66
N VAL A 68 -7.96 3.35 1.84
CA VAL A 68 -8.23 3.74 0.45
C VAL A 68 -8.97 5.09 0.38
N LYS A 69 -9.97 5.31 1.24
CA LYS A 69 -10.71 6.58 1.27
C LYS A 69 -9.80 7.78 1.53
N GLN A 70 -8.85 7.64 2.44
CA GLN A 70 -7.86 8.68 2.73
C GLN A 70 -6.92 8.92 1.54
N ALA A 71 -6.44 7.85 0.89
CA ALA A 71 -5.63 7.97 -0.32
C ALA A 71 -6.37 8.68 -1.45
N MET A 72 -7.65 8.35 -1.67
CA MET A 72 -8.45 9.00 -2.72
C MET A 72 -8.65 10.49 -2.48
N ARG A 73 -8.75 10.95 -1.23
CA ARG A 73 -8.77 12.39 -0.92
C ARG A 73 -7.47 13.08 -1.30
N ILE A 74 -6.33 12.48 -0.96
CA ILE A 74 -5.02 12.99 -1.37
C ILE A 74 -4.91 12.99 -2.91
N ARG A 75 -5.34 11.92 -3.57
CA ARG A 75 -5.35 11.81 -5.03
C ARG A 75 -6.14 12.95 -5.69
N ILE A 76 -7.30 13.27 -5.17
CA ILE A 76 -8.12 14.37 -5.70
C ILE A 76 -7.35 15.70 -5.57
N ALA A 77 -6.79 16.00 -4.41
CA ALA A 77 -6.02 17.24 -4.20
C ALA A 77 -4.79 17.34 -5.13
N LEU A 78 -4.08 16.23 -5.35
CA LEU A 78 -2.97 16.18 -6.30
C LEU A 78 -3.41 16.54 -7.72
N LEU A 79 -4.50 15.93 -8.18
CA LEU A 79 -5.03 16.16 -9.53
C LEU A 79 -5.59 17.59 -9.70
N GLU A 80 -6.29 18.12 -8.70
CA GLU A 80 -6.79 19.49 -8.70
C GLU A 80 -5.66 20.52 -8.75
N LYS A 81 -4.52 20.21 -8.12
CA LYS A 81 -3.30 21.03 -8.19
C LYS A 81 -2.52 20.84 -9.51
N GLY A 82 -2.93 19.89 -10.36
CA GLY A 82 -2.25 19.58 -11.61
C GLY A 82 -0.99 18.71 -11.45
N ILE A 83 -0.81 18.07 -10.29
CA ILE A 83 0.32 17.16 -10.03
C ILE A 83 0.01 15.81 -10.68
N PRO A 84 0.82 15.37 -11.67
CA PRO A 84 0.56 14.12 -12.37
C PRO A 84 0.87 12.91 -11.49
N LEU A 85 0.21 11.79 -11.80
CA LEU A 85 0.46 10.50 -11.16
C LEU A 85 1.26 9.61 -12.12
N HIS A 86 2.36 9.04 -11.64
CA HIS A 86 3.17 8.07 -12.39
C HIS A 86 2.38 6.79 -12.70
N VAL A 87 1.53 6.37 -11.77
CA VAL A 87 0.60 5.24 -11.92
C VAL A 87 -0.77 5.64 -11.38
N ASP A 88 -1.83 5.41 -12.15
CA ASP A 88 -3.19 5.56 -11.65
C ASP A 88 -3.57 4.37 -10.76
N SER A 89 -3.31 4.52 -9.46
CA SER A 89 -3.53 3.47 -8.46
C SER A 89 -4.88 3.65 -7.77
N PRO A 90 -5.75 2.64 -7.77
CA PRO A 90 -7.01 2.65 -7.01
C PRO A 90 -6.82 2.18 -5.56
N THR A 91 -5.57 2.05 -5.09
CA THR A 91 -5.25 1.50 -3.77
C THR A 91 -4.91 2.60 -2.77
N ASN A 92 -4.44 2.20 -1.60
CA ASN A 92 -3.92 3.11 -0.58
C ASN A 92 -2.48 3.60 -0.85
N GLN A 93 -1.91 3.27 -2.01
CA GLN A 93 -0.59 3.74 -2.43
C GLN A 93 -0.76 4.63 -3.66
N LEU A 94 -0.23 5.83 -3.59
CA LEU A 94 -0.22 6.82 -4.67
C LEU A 94 1.22 7.09 -5.09
N PHE A 95 1.39 7.44 -6.36
CA PHE A 95 2.71 7.70 -6.95
C PHE A 95 2.71 9.05 -7.67
N PRO A 96 2.61 10.18 -6.92
CA PRO A 96 2.69 11.51 -7.52
C PRO A 96 4.09 11.80 -8.03
N ILE A 97 4.15 12.60 -9.11
CA ILE A 97 5.38 13.12 -9.67
C ILE A 97 5.53 14.57 -9.22
N PHE A 98 6.63 14.87 -8.53
CA PHE A 98 6.96 16.20 -8.05
C PHE A 98 8.26 16.71 -8.68
N SER A 99 8.39 18.03 -8.82
CA SER A 99 9.69 18.64 -9.09
C SER A 99 10.60 18.55 -7.87
N ASP A 100 11.92 18.66 -8.07
CA ASP A 100 12.87 18.65 -6.97
C ASP A 100 12.58 19.76 -5.94
N GLU A 101 12.17 20.96 -6.37
CA GLU A 101 11.74 22.05 -5.50
C GLU A 101 10.50 21.70 -4.66
N GLN A 102 9.52 21.04 -5.27
CA GLN A 102 8.32 20.58 -4.56
C GLN A 102 8.66 19.51 -3.53
N VAL A 103 9.61 18.62 -3.84
CA VAL A 103 10.08 17.60 -2.89
C VAL A 103 10.73 18.27 -1.69
N GLU A 104 11.66 19.21 -1.87
CA GLU A 104 12.30 19.96 -0.78
C GLU A 104 11.25 20.63 0.13
N ALA A 105 10.25 21.29 -0.47
CA ALA A 105 9.17 21.90 0.29
C ALA A 105 8.33 20.90 1.08
N LEU A 106 8.10 19.70 0.56
CA LEU A 106 7.32 18.66 1.24
C LEU A 106 8.13 17.98 2.36
N GLU A 107 9.43 17.78 2.17
CA GLU A 107 10.31 17.10 3.14
C GLU A 107 10.52 17.90 4.44
N GLU A 108 10.20 19.20 4.44
CA GLU A 108 10.16 19.99 5.67
C GLU A 108 9.19 19.41 6.72
N ASP A 109 8.07 18.87 6.27
CA ASP A 109 6.96 18.43 7.13
C ASP A 109 6.68 16.92 7.05
N PHE A 110 7.12 16.23 5.98
CA PHE A 110 6.77 14.85 5.69
C PHE A 110 7.97 14.01 5.29
N ALA A 111 8.10 12.81 5.86
CA ALA A 111 9.01 11.79 5.37
C ALA A 111 8.37 11.07 4.18
N LEU A 112 8.91 11.29 2.99
CA LEU A 112 8.41 10.72 1.75
C LEU A 112 9.32 9.60 1.26
N GLU A 113 8.76 8.64 0.56
CA GLU A 113 9.51 7.49 0.07
C GLU A 113 9.78 7.65 -1.44
N PHE A 114 11.05 7.72 -1.80
CA PHE A 114 11.49 7.79 -3.18
C PHE A 114 11.09 6.51 -3.93
N GLN A 115 10.46 6.65 -5.08
CA GLN A 115 10.09 5.54 -5.95
C GLN A 115 11.05 5.44 -7.13
N GLU A 116 11.14 6.50 -7.93
CA GLU A 116 12.08 6.57 -9.06
C GLU A 116 12.27 8.01 -9.56
N ARG A 117 13.38 8.24 -10.27
CA ARG A 117 13.61 9.48 -11.03
C ARG A 117 12.89 9.38 -12.36
N VAL A 118 12.02 10.35 -12.66
CA VAL A 118 11.22 10.39 -13.91
C VAL A 118 11.98 11.08 -15.03
N ASP A 119 12.62 12.22 -14.70
CA ASP A 119 13.48 13.00 -15.60
C ASP A 119 14.55 13.77 -14.80
N GLU A 120 15.21 14.76 -15.44
CA GLU A 120 16.32 15.51 -14.81
C GLU A 120 15.89 16.32 -13.60
N SER A 121 14.62 16.73 -13.50
CA SER A 121 14.08 17.62 -12.47
C SER A 121 12.85 17.09 -11.72
N HIS A 122 12.38 15.87 -12.05
CA HIS A 122 11.18 15.29 -11.43
C HIS A 122 11.41 13.89 -10.90
N VAL A 123 10.77 13.61 -9.78
CA VAL A 123 10.77 12.31 -9.12
C VAL A 123 9.34 11.83 -8.86
N ALA A 124 9.12 10.53 -8.99
CA ALA A 124 7.93 9.87 -8.47
C ALA A 124 8.20 9.50 -7.01
N LEU A 125 7.33 9.94 -6.12
CA LEU A 125 7.34 9.57 -4.72
C LEU A 125 6.22 8.59 -4.41
N ARG A 126 6.39 7.79 -3.37
CA ARG A 126 5.35 6.88 -2.88
C ARG A 126 4.69 7.46 -1.63
N VAL A 127 3.41 7.78 -1.73
CA VAL A 127 2.56 8.21 -0.62
C VAL A 127 1.64 7.06 -0.23
N CYS A 128 1.73 6.61 1.02
CA CYS A 128 0.93 5.50 1.53
C CYS A 128 0.06 5.93 2.70
N THR A 129 -1.21 5.59 2.63
CA THR A 129 -2.12 5.68 3.77
C THR A 129 -2.37 4.29 4.38
N SER A 130 -2.78 4.26 5.62
CA SER A 130 -3.13 3.02 6.33
C SER A 130 -4.36 3.24 7.21
N TRP A 131 -4.86 2.16 7.78
CA TRP A 131 -5.93 2.24 8.79
C TRP A 131 -5.53 3.10 10.00
N ALA A 132 -4.24 3.17 10.30
CA ALA A 132 -3.68 3.92 11.42
C ALA A 132 -3.31 5.37 11.06
N THR A 133 -3.41 5.77 9.78
CA THR A 133 -3.11 7.14 9.37
C THR A 133 -4.10 8.11 10.02
N PRO A 134 -3.63 9.07 10.84
CA PRO A 134 -4.51 10.06 11.47
C PRO A 134 -5.10 11.00 10.41
N GLU A 135 -6.37 11.36 10.58
CA GLU A 135 -7.07 12.28 9.67
C GLU A 135 -6.36 13.63 9.55
N ARG A 136 -5.85 14.14 10.67
CA ARG A 136 -5.08 15.40 10.71
C ARG A 136 -3.85 15.38 9.79
N ASN A 137 -3.19 14.23 9.65
CA ASN A 137 -2.01 14.12 8.78
C ASN A 137 -2.41 14.17 7.30
N VAL A 138 -3.55 13.56 6.94
CA VAL A 138 -4.10 13.64 5.58
C VAL A 138 -4.47 15.08 5.25
N THR A 139 -5.14 15.78 6.16
CA THR A 139 -5.51 17.18 5.99
C THR A 139 -4.26 18.07 5.85
N ALA A 140 -3.28 17.93 6.74
CA ALA A 140 -2.03 18.69 6.68
C ALA A 140 -1.27 18.45 5.37
N PHE A 141 -1.23 17.20 4.87
CA PHE A 141 -0.60 16.89 3.60
C PHE A 141 -1.33 17.55 2.41
N ILE A 142 -2.67 17.52 2.40
CA ILE A 142 -3.48 18.20 1.38
C ILE A 142 -3.26 19.73 1.43
N GLU A 143 -3.24 20.32 2.62
CA GLU A 143 -2.96 21.75 2.78
C GLU A 143 -1.56 22.14 2.27
N LYS A 144 -0.55 21.28 2.49
CA LYS A 144 0.80 21.51 1.97
C LYS A 144 0.82 21.40 0.44
N ILE A 145 0.16 20.39 -0.16
CA ILE A 145 0.00 20.26 -1.61
C ILE A 145 -0.60 21.52 -2.22
N ASN A 146 -1.65 22.07 -1.60
CA ASN A 146 -2.33 23.26 -2.10
C ASN A 146 -1.45 24.54 -2.08
N LYS A 147 -0.37 24.53 -1.31
CA LYS A 147 0.59 25.65 -1.20
C LYS A 147 1.78 25.52 -2.18
N LEU A 148 2.01 24.34 -2.76
CA LEU A 148 3.00 24.12 -3.82
C LEU A 148 2.60 24.87 -5.10
#